data_1bbdcd914608a395b275f37bdbe57d46
#
_entry.id   1bbdcd914608a395b275f37bdbe57d46
#
_cell.length_a   1.000
_cell.length_b   1.000
_cell.length_c   1.000
_cell.angle_alpha   90.00
_cell.angle_beta   90.00
_cell.angle_gamma   90.00
#
_symmetry.space_group_name_H-M   'P 1'
#
loop_
_entity.id
_entity.type
_entity.pdbx_description
1 polymer ?
#
loop_
_entity_poly.entity_id
_entity_poly.type
_entity_poly.pdbx_seq_one_letter_code
_entity_poly.pdbx_strand_id
1 'polypeptide(L)'
;FKINNWPITAVKSYVGHSVSTSAGDQMASTLGVFHHGIIPGILTINGVIADDVTCDRLEFLTEHRDIGGENIDATIINSKGFGGNNASASILAPHITKKMLEKRYGKETLKNYYRKNEKIKEATANYDSITSEGKNNVIYKFDNNVLGSESISMNESSISIEDVNKDISLNIENNYKDMCE
;
A
#
# COMPACT_ATOMS: atom_id res chain seq x y z
N PHE A 1 -16.50 0.23 -18.59
CA PHE A 1 -15.05 0.07 -18.79
C PHE A 1 -14.80 -1.21 -19.58
N LYS A 2 -14.21 -1.09 -20.77
CA LYS A 2 -13.69 -2.24 -21.51
C LYS A 2 -12.22 -2.40 -21.12
N ILE A 3 -11.96 -3.14 -20.05
CA ILE A 3 -10.61 -3.55 -19.69
C ILE A 3 -10.33 -4.83 -20.46
N ASN A 4 -9.30 -4.81 -21.28
CA ASN A 4 -8.77 -5.98 -21.96
C ASN A 4 -7.30 -6.14 -21.56
N ASN A 5 -6.86 -7.38 -21.40
CA ASN A 5 -5.46 -7.73 -21.10
C ASN A 5 -4.91 -7.05 -19.84
N TRP A 6 -5.68 -7.06 -18.74
CA TRP A 6 -5.18 -6.54 -17.48
C TRP A 6 -4.09 -7.45 -16.95
N PRO A 7 -2.86 -6.94 -16.77
CA PRO A 7 -1.74 -7.77 -16.34
C PRO A 7 -1.92 -8.25 -14.90
N ILE A 8 -1.71 -9.53 -14.70
CA ILE A 8 -1.72 -10.20 -13.39
C ILE A 8 -0.33 -10.64 -13.04
N THR A 9 0.07 -10.38 -11.80
CA THR A 9 1.31 -10.84 -11.18
C THR A 9 1.03 -11.56 -9.86
N ALA A 10 1.98 -12.35 -9.37
CA ALA A 10 1.85 -13.09 -8.13
C ALA A 10 3.14 -13.02 -7.31
N VAL A 11 3.17 -12.12 -6.35
CA VAL A 11 4.34 -11.91 -5.45
C VAL A 11 4.71 -13.16 -4.66
N LYS A 12 3.70 -13.93 -4.24
CA LYS A 12 3.91 -15.16 -3.45
C LYS A 12 4.72 -16.21 -4.17
N SER A 13 4.76 -16.19 -5.50
CA SER A 13 5.61 -17.09 -6.28
C SER A 13 7.11 -16.87 -6.06
N TYR A 14 7.49 -15.69 -5.57
CA TYR A 14 8.88 -15.31 -5.31
C TYR A 14 9.26 -15.37 -3.82
N VAL A 15 8.37 -14.89 -2.96
CA VAL A 15 8.68 -14.69 -1.53
C VAL A 15 7.95 -15.66 -0.60
N GLY A 16 7.09 -16.53 -1.15
CA GLY A 16 6.24 -17.42 -0.36
C GLY A 16 5.05 -16.68 0.25
N HIS A 17 4.35 -17.35 1.15
CA HIS A 17 3.17 -16.82 1.82
C HIS A 17 3.50 -16.41 3.27
N SER A 18 3.65 -15.11 3.49
CA SER A 18 3.92 -14.52 4.82
C SER A 18 2.69 -14.44 5.73
N VAL A 19 1.68 -15.26 5.46
CA VAL A 19 0.41 -15.37 6.21
C VAL A 19 -0.31 -14.02 6.33
N SER A 20 -0.42 -13.45 7.54
CA SER A 20 -1.16 -12.21 7.79
C SER A 20 -0.52 -10.97 7.13
N THR A 21 0.79 -10.99 6.88
CA THR A 21 1.51 -9.87 6.27
C THR A 21 1.57 -9.91 4.74
N SER A 22 0.94 -10.91 4.10
CA SER A 22 1.04 -11.10 2.64
C SER A 22 0.49 -9.93 1.80
N ALA A 23 -0.42 -9.12 2.34
CA ALA A 23 -0.86 -7.89 1.69
C ALA A 23 0.25 -6.81 1.71
N GLY A 24 1.12 -6.82 2.75
CA GLY A 24 2.32 -5.97 2.82
C GLY A 24 3.32 -6.32 1.72
N ASP A 25 3.54 -7.62 1.45
CA ASP A 25 4.41 -8.06 0.34
C ASP A 25 3.88 -7.58 -1.01
N GLN A 26 2.56 -7.66 -1.23
CA GLN A 26 1.92 -7.13 -2.44
C GLN A 26 2.07 -5.61 -2.54
N MET A 27 1.94 -4.90 -1.41
CA MET A 27 2.12 -3.45 -1.37
C MET A 27 3.57 -3.07 -1.70
N ALA A 28 4.56 -3.74 -1.12
CA ALA A 28 5.97 -3.50 -1.40
C ALA A 28 6.29 -3.73 -2.89
N SER A 29 5.78 -4.81 -3.47
CA SER A 29 5.89 -5.08 -4.91
C SER A 29 5.23 -3.98 -5.74
N THR A 30 4.02 -3.53 -5.36
CA THR A 30 3.30 -2.44 -6.04
C THR A 30 4.10 -1.14 -6.06
N LEU A 31 4.71 -0.78 -4.93
CA LEU A 31 5.57 0.41 -4.86
C LEU A 31 6.81 0.27 -5.78
N GLY A 32 7.39 -0.93 -5.83
CA GLY A 32 8.47 -1.26 -6.78
C GLY A 32 8.02 -1.12 -8.24
N VAL A 33 6.83 -1.61 -8.58
CA VAL A 33 6.23 -1.46 -9.92
C VAL A 33 6.08 0.01 -10.31
N PHE A 34 5.56 0.85 -9.42
CA PHE A 34 5.46 2.30 -9.70
C PHE A 34 6.81 2.99 -9.83
N HIS A 35 7.81 2.55 -9.06
CA HIS A 35 9.14 3.16 -9.06
C HIS A 35 9.95 2.79 -10.31
N HIS A 36 9.94 1.50 -10.66
CA HIS A 36 10.77 0.95 -11.73
C HIS A 36 10.05 0.86 -13.08
N GLY A 37 8.72 0.90 -13.11
CA GLY A 37 7.92 0.72 -14.30
C GLY A 37 7.85 -0.73 -14.82
N ILE A 38 8.33 -1.69 -14.03
CA ILE A 38 8.42 -3.10 -14.39
C ILE A 38 7.33 -3.87 -13.66
N ILE A 39 6.46 -4.54 -14.41
CA ILE A 39 5.49 -5.49 -13.85
C ILE A 39 6.16 -6.87 -13.81
N PRO A 40 6.33 -7.48 -12.63
CA PRO A 40 6.94 -8.81 -12.52
C PRO A 40 6.08 -9.88 -13.19
N GLY A 41 6.68 -10.71 -14.02
CA GLY A 41 6.03 -11.92 -14.54
C GLY A 41 6.00 -13.02 -13.49
N ILE A 42 5.11 -13.99 -13.63
CA ILE A 42 4.99 -15.17 -12.76
C ILE A 42 5.89 -16.27 -13.35
N LEU A 43 7.20 -16.16 -13.13
CA LEU A 43 8.19 -17.03 -13.77
C LEU A 43 8.09 -18.51 -13.34
N THR A 44 7.38 -18.79 -12.25
CA THR A 44 7.27 -20.14 -11.68
C THR A 44 6.19 -21.02 -12.30
N ILE A 45 5.33 -20.47 -13.15
CA ILE A 45 4.21 -21.22 -13.76
C ILE A 45 4.52 -21.86 -15.10
N ASN A 46 5.69 -21.64 -15.70
CA ASN A 46 6.11 -22.17 -17.00
C ASN A 46 5.06 -22.03 -18.12
N GLY A 47 4.24 -20.95 -18.06
CA GLY A 47 3.18 -20.70 -19.01
C GLY A 47 1.91 -21.55 -18.82
N VAL A 48 1.86 -22.44 -17.85
CA VAL A 48 0.68 -23.27 -17.54
C VAL A 48 -0.15 -22.63 -16.44
N ILE A 49 -1.40 -22.33 -16.73
CA ILE A 49 -2.37 -21.72 -15.82
C ILE A 49 -3.57 -22.64 -15.70
N ALA A 50 -4.13 -22.80 -14.51
CA ALA A 50 -5.33 -23.62 -14.31
C ALA A 50 -6.53 -23.01 -15.06
N ASP A 51 -7.33 -23.86 -15.69
CA ASP A 51 -8.43 -23.43 -16.57
C ASP A 51 -9.49 -22.59 -15.82
N ASP A 52 -9.69 -22.85 -14.54
CA ASP A 52 -10.66 -22.19 -13.69
C ASP A 52 -10.27 -20.75 -13.26
N VAL A 53 -9.01 -20.34 -13.49
CA VAL A 53 -8.55 -18.96 -13.21
C VAL A 53 -8.42 -18.12 -14.48
N THR A 54 -8.66 -18.68 -15.67
CA THR A 54 -8.56 -17.95 -16.94
C THR A 54 -9.74 -16.99 -17.14
N CYS A 55 -9.46 -15.84 -17.71
CA CYS A 55 -10.46 -14.85 -18.05
C CYS A 55 -9.97 -14.03 -19.25
N ASP A 56 -10.82 -13.81 -20.24
CA ASP A 56 -10.50 -13.06 -21.46
C ASP A 56 -10.04 -11.62 -21.23
N ARG A 57 -10.26 -11.09 -20.03
CA ARG A 57 -9.88 -9.72 -19.65
C ARG A 57 -8.56 -9.65 -18.90
N LEU A 58 -8.03 -10.78 -18.47
CA LEU A 58 -6.83 -10.88 -17.67
C LEU A 58 -5.68 -11.44 -18.49
N GLU A 59 -4.49 -10.93 -18.25
CA GLU A 59 -3.26 -11.42 -18.84
C GLU A 59 -2.29 -11.85 -17.74
N PHE A 60 -2.03 -13.15 -17.67
CA PHE A 60 -1.07 -13.71 -16.73
C PHE A 60 0.33 -13.61 -17.32
N LEU A 61 1.11 -12.69 -16.79
CA LEU A 61 2.46 -12.45 -17.30
C LEU A 61 3.39 -13.59 -16.91
N THR A 62 4.02 -14.22 -17.89
CA THR A 62 5.06 -15.24 -17.72
C THR A 62 6.47 -14.68 -17.80
N GLU A 63 6.60 -13.42 -18.22
CA GLU A 63 7.86 -12.66 -18.31
C GLU A 63 7.69 -11.29 -17.70
N HIS A 64 8.77 -10.67 -17.26
CA HIS A 64 8.74 -9.29 -16.80
C HIS A 64 8.38 -8.35 -17.94
N ARG A 65 7.54 -7.36 -17.65
CA ARG A 65 7.13 -6.35 -18.62
C ARG A 65 7.50 -4.95 -18.16
N ASP A 66 8.38 -4.31 -18.91
CA ASP A 66 8.69 -2.90 -18.73
C ASP A 66 7.68 -2.05 -19.52
N ILE A 67 6.94 -1.20 -18.83
CA ILE A 67 5.98 -0.27 -19.42
C ILE A 67 6.22 1.19 -19.01
N GLY A 68 7.22 1.44 -18.16
CA GLY A 68 7.46 2.76 -17.55
C GLY A 68 6.49 3.10 -16.41
N GLY A 69 7.00 3.63 -15.33
CA GLY A 69 6.20 3.91 -14.13
C GLY A 69 5.10 4.96 -14.34
N GLU A 70 5.30 5.91 -15.24
CA GLU A 70 4.33 6.94 -15.62
C GLU A 70 3.12 6.41 -16.42
N ASN A 71 3.22 5.20 -16.95
CA ASN A 71 2.14 4.54 -17.70
C ASN A 71 1.27 3.63 -16.81
N ILE A 72 1.54 3.60 -15.50
CA ILE A 72 0.80 2.81 -14.52
C ILE A 72 0.07 3.75 -13.58
N ASP A 73 -1.21 3.97 -13.79
CA ASP A 73 -2.02 4.89 -13.00
C ASP A 73 -2.45 4.30 -11.64
N ALA A 74 -2.74 3.00 -11.62
CA ALA A 74 -3.19 2.31 -10.42
C ALA A 74 -2.88 0.81 -10.48
N THR A 75 -2.83 0.18 -9.32
CA THR A 75 -2.83 -1.28 -9.17
C THR A 75 -3.97 -1.70 -8.24
N ILE A 76 -4.37 -2.97 -8.33
CA ILE A 76 -5.27 -3.57 -7.35
C ILE A 76 -4.52 -4.70 -6.66
N ILE A 77 -4.50 -4.66 -5.34
CA ILE A 77 -4.07 -5.79 -4.51
C ILE A 77 -5.31 -6.52 -4.02
N ASN A 78 -5.24 -7.84 -3.98
CA ASN A 78 -6.30 -8.69 -3.46
C ASN A 78 -5.71 -9.68 -2.46
N SER A 79 -6.32 -9.78 -1.31
CA SER A 79 -5.92 -10.71 -0.26
C SER A 79 -7.12 -11.51 0.21
N LYS A 80 -6.89 -12.82 0.41
CA LYS A 80 -7.89 -13.75 0.93
C LYS A 80 -7.43 -14.29 2.26
N GLY A 81 -8.30 -14.20 3.26
CA GLY A 81 -8.07 -14.81 4.57
C GLY A 81 -8.61 -16.23 4.62
N PHE A 82 -8.07 -17.05 5.52
CA PHE A 82 -8.62 -18.35 5.84
C PHE A 82 -10.05 -18.18 6.40
N GLY A 83 -10.98 -19.02 5.94
CA GLY A 83 -12.38 -18.89 6.31
C GLY A 83 -13.24 -18.04 5.38
N GLY A 84 -12.73 -17.71 4.19
CA GLY A 84 -13.52 -17.09 3.10
C GLY A 84 -13.53 -15.56 3.10
N ASN A 85 -12.80 -14.89 3.99
CA ASN A 85 -12.63 -13.45 3.94
C ASN A 85 -11.90 -13.02 2.67
N ASN A 86 -12.33 -11.93 2.06
CA ASN A 86 -11.73 -11.40 0.85
C ASN A 86 -11.70 -9.87 0.92
N ALA A 87 -10.56 -9.29 0.65
CA ALA A 87 -10.38 -7.84 0.62
C ALA A 87 -9.55 -7.42 -0.59
N SER A 88 -9.98 -6.36 -1.25
CA SER A 88 -9.27 -5.73 -2.35
C SER A 88 -9.02 -4.25 -2.03
N ALA A 89 -7.85 -3.75 -2.42
CA ALA A 89 -7.52 -2.35 -2.31
C ALA A 89 -6.94 -1.82 -3.63
N SER A 90 -7.39 -0.65 -4.04
CA SER A 90 -6.81 0.09 -5.16
C SER A 90 -5.71 1.00 -4.65
N ILE A 91 -4.53 0.92 -5.28
CA ILE A 91 -3.36 1.73 -4.95
C ILE A 91 -3.10 2.64 -6.14
N LEU A 92 -3.17 3.94 -5.92
CA LEU A 92 -2.91 4.94 -6.96
C LEU A 92 -1.42 5.22 -7.10
N ALA A 93 -0.97 5.39 -8.32
CA ALA A 93 0.40 5.77 -8.59
C ALA A 93 0.74 7.17 -8.03
N PRO A 94 2.03 7.43 -7.68
CA PRO A 94 2.43 8.71 -7.10
C PRO A 94 2.08 9.93 -7.95
N HIS A 95 2.16 9.84 -9.29
CA HIS A 95 1.84 10.94 -10.19
C HIS A 95 0.34 11.26 -10.21
N ILE A 96 -0.52 10.25 -10.08
CA ILE A 96 -1.98 10.43 -9.94
C ILE A 96 -2.29 11.08 -8.59
N THR A 97 -1.75 10.51 -7.50
CA THR A 97 -1.94 11.06 -6.15
C THR A 97 -1.48 12.52 -6.06
N LYS A 98 -0.34 12.86 -6.68
CA LYS A 98 0.13 14.27 -6.74
C LYS A 98 -0.86 15.19 -7.44
N LYS A 99 -1.43 14.78 -8.57
CA LYS A 99 -2.46 15.56 -9.29
C LYS A 99 -3.70 15.79 -8.42
N MET A 100 -4.16 14.76 -7.71
CA MET A 100 -5.30 14.84 -6.80
C MET A 100 -5.02 15.80 -5.63
N LEU A 101 -3.85 15.68 -5.01
CA LEU A 101 -3.43 16.56 -3.91
C LEU A 101 -3.25 18.01 -4.39
N GLU A 102 -2.71 18.22 -5.58
CA GLU A 102 -2.57 19.55 -6.18
C GLU A 102 -3.94 20.19 -6.45
N LYS A 103 -4.90 19.42 -6.97
CA LYS A 103 -6.28 19.87 -7.18
C LYS A 103 -6.92 20.31 -5.86
N ARG A 104 -6.71 19.52 -4.78
CA ARG A 104 -7.34 19.76 -3.47
C ARG A 104 -6.70 20.91 -2.68
N TYR A 105 -5.39 20.97 -2.62
CA TYR A 105 -4.65 21.87 -1.72
C TYR A 105 -3.91 22.99 -2.42
N GLY A 106 -3.80 22.94 -3.74
CA GLY A 106 -3.08 23.91 -4.56
C GLY A 106 -1.56 23.72 -4.59
N LYS A 107 -0.93 24.22 -5.64
CA LYS A 107 0.51 24.07 -5.92
C LYS A 107 1.41 24.61 -4.81
N GLU A 108 1.07 25.77 -4.26
CA GLU A 108 1.91 26.42 -3.24
C GLU A 108 1.92 25.64 -1.92
N THR A 109 0.78 25.07 -1.54
CA THR A 109 0.69 24.22 -0.35
C THR A 109 1.55 22.96 -0.51
N LEU A 110 1.52 22.32 -1.68
CA LEU A 110 2.36 21.16 -1.96
C LEU A 110 3.85 21.51 -1.98
N LYS A 111 4.23 22.65 -2.55
CA LYS A 111 5.61 23.12 -2.52
C LYS A 111 6.11 23.30 -1.08
N ASN A 112 5.29 23.92 -0.23
CA ASN A 112 5.60 24.07 1.18
C ASN A 112 5.71 22.72 1.92
N TYR A 113 4.83 21.78 1.60
CA TYR A 113 4.90 20.43 2.11
C TYR A 113 6.23 19.76 1.73
N TYR A 114 6.61 19.78 0.46
CA TYR A 114 7.87 19.16 0.01
C TYR A 114 9.09 19.77 0.69
N ARG A 115 9.11 21.10 0.84
CA ARG A 115 10.20 21.79 1.56
C ARG A 115 10.32 21.32 3.02
N LYS A 116 9.18 21.13 3.71
CA LYS A 116 9.18 20.61 5.10
C LYS A 116 9.59 19.14 5.14
N ASN A 117 9.23 18.37 4.12
CA ASN A 117 9.50 16.94 4.04
C ASN A 117 10.98 16.61 3.82
N GLU A 118 11.80 17.56 3.32
CA GLU A 118 13.24 17.32 3.14
C GLU A 118 13.94 16.90 4.45
N LYS A 119 13.56 17.51 5.58
CA LYS A 119 14.08 17.12 6.91
C LYS A 119 13.73 15.67 7.28
N ILE A 120 12.56 15.20 6.87
CA ILE A 120 12.15 13.81 7.09
C ILE A 120 12.98 12.86 6.23
N LYS A 121 13.23 13.22 4.97
CA LYS A 121 14.11 12.44 4.07
C LYS A 121 15.52 12.34 4.60
N GLU A 122 16.09 13.46 5.09
CA GLU A 122 17.41 13.48 5.73
C GLU A 122 17.45 12.56 6.96
N ALA A 123 16.43 12.62 7.82
CA ALA A 123 16.32 11.76 8.98
C ALA A 123 16.22 10.28 8.60
N THR A 124 15.45 9.96 7.56
CA THR A 124 15.32 8.60 7.02
C THR A 124 16.66 8.09 6.49
N ALA A 125 17.35 8.89 5.67
CA ALA A 125 18.65 8.51 5.12
C ALA A 125 19.70 8.29 6.23
N ASN A 126 19.68 9.13 7.26
CA ASN A 126 20.56 8.95 8.42
C ASN A 126 20.22 7.67 9.20
N TYR A 127 18.93 7.37 9.39
CA TYR A 127 18.49 6.13 10.03
C TYR A 127 18.96 4.90 9.25
N ASP A 128 18.80 4.91 7.93
CA ASP A 128 19.24 3.82 7.05
C ASP A 128 20.74 3.62 7.10
N SER A 129 21.52 4.72 7.13
CA SER A 129 22.97 4.65 7.27
C SER A 129 23.41 4.02 8.59
N ILE A 130 22.85 4.47 9.70
CA ILE A 130 23.12 3.94 11.04
C ILE A 130 22.73 2.45 11.13
N THR A 131 21.60 2.09 10.53
CA THR A 131 21.11 0.70 10.49
C THR A 131 22.04 -0.19 9.69
N SER A 132 22.54 0.29 8.54
CA SER A 132 23.49 -0.43 7.69
C SER A 132 24.83 -0.69 8.39
N GLU A 133 25.19 0.16 9.37
CA GLU A 133 26.37 -0.03 10.22
C GLU A 133 26.13 -0.98 11.41
N GLY A 134 24.92 -1.53 11.54
CA GLY A 134 24.54 -2.40 12.66
C GLY A 134 24.28 -1.67 13.98
N LYS A 135 24.16 -0.34 13.94
CA LYS A 135 23.95 0.53 15.12
C LYS A 135 22.47 0.89 15.30
N ASN A 136 21.60 -0.14 15.40
CA ASN A 136 20.15 0.11 15.52
C ASN A 136 19.76 0.65 16.89
N ASN A 137 18.97 1.70 16.91
CA ASN A 137 18.22 2.09 18.10
C ASN A 137 16.99 1.18 18.24
N VAL A 138 16.89 0.45 19.33
CA VAL A 138 15.70 -0.31 19.68
C VAL A 138 14.62 0.69 20.12
N ILE A 139 13.65 0.93 19.21
CA ILE A 139 12.53 1.85 19.45
C ILE A 139 11.45 1.16 20.28
N TYR A 140 11.15 -0.10 19.98
CA TYR A 140 10.16 -0.88 20.72
C TYR A 140 10.73 -1.37 22.05
N LYS A 141 10.04 -1.08 23.13
CA LYS A 141 10.31 -1.63 24.47
C LYS A 141 9.10 -2.42 24.89
N PHE A 142 9.31 -3.70 25.18
CA PHE A 142 8.24 -4.59 25.63
C PHE A 142 7.55 -3.99 26.86
N ASP A 143 6.22 -4.03 26.86
CA ASP A 143 5.36 -3.56 27.94
C ASP A 143 5.53 -2.09 28.34
N ASN A 144 6.06 -1.26 27.44
CA ASN A 144 6.21 0.17 27.70
C ASN A 144 5.16 0.95 26.88
N ASN A 145 4.37 1.77 27.55
CA ASN A 145 3.27 2.55 26.98
C ASN A 145 2.21 1.67 26.28
N VAL A 146 1.95 0.48 26.79
CA VAL A 146 0.89 -0.40 26.31
C VAL A 146 -0.40 -0.02 27.02
N LEU A 147 -1.46 0.25 26.26
CA LEU A 147 -2.79 0.48 26.82
C LEU A 147 -3.41 -0.86 27.21
N GLY A 148 -3.92 -0.95 28.43
CA GLY A 148 -4.76 -2.07 28.86
C GLY A 148 -6.14 -2.03 28.18
N SER A 149 -6.84 -3.16 28.19
CA SER A 149 -8.20 -3.22 27.62
C SER A 149 -9.20 -2.31 28.35
N GLU A 150 -8.94 -2.02 29.62
CA GLU A 150 -9.71 -1.10 30.47
C GLU A 150 -9.60 0.36 30.00
N SER A 151 -8.50 0.72 29.34
CA SER A 151 -8.26 2.06 28.82
C SER A 151 -8.92 2.32 27.45
N ILE A 152 -9.57 1.31 26.90
CA ILE A 152 -10.24 1.39 25.60
C ILE A 152 -11.71 1.07 25.77
N SER A 153 -12.57 2.00 25.39
CA SER A 153 -14.02 1.78 25.29
C SER A 153 -14.49 1.94 23.84
N MET A 154 -15.44 1.11 23.43
CA MET A 154 -15.98 1.12 22.07
C MET A 154 -17.50 0.98 22.11
N ASN A 155 -18.16 1.75 21.25
CA ASN A 155 -19.59 1.64 20.98
C ASN A 155 -19.83 1.56 19.46
N GLU A 156 -21.08 1.57 19.01
CA GLU A 156 -21.41 1.46 17.59
C GLU A 156 -20.91 2.62 16.72
N SER A 157 -20.58 3.77 17.30
CA SER A 157 -20.23 4.99 16.57
C SER A 157 -18.82 5.52 16.84
N SER A 158 -18.17 5.07 17.93
CA SER A 158 -16.85 5.60 18.30
C SER A 158 -16.01 4.65 19.13
N ILE A 159 -14.69 4.89 19.11
CA ILE A 159 -13.70 4.32 20.03
C ILE A 159 -13.14 5.48 20.86
N SER A 160 -13.19 5.33 22.19
CA SER A 160 -12.57 6.26 23.14
C SER A 160 -11.37 5.59 23.78
N ILE A 161 -10.28 6.32 23.90
CA ILE A 161 -9.03 5.86 24.52
C ILE A 161 -8.73 6.81 25.68
N GLU A 162 -8.47 6.25 26.85
CA GLU A 162 -8.06 7.02 28.03
C GLU A 162 -6.84 7.88 27.68
N ASP A 163 -6.78 9.10 28.19
CA ASP A 163 -5.75 10.10 27.89
C ASP A 163 -5.73 10.66 26.44
N VAL A 164 -6.64 10.25 25.58
CA VAL A 164 -6.85 10.84 24.27
C VAL A 164 -8.07 11.75 24.30
N ASN A 165 -7.87 13.05 24.18
CA ASN A 165 -8.94 14.05 24.29
C ASN A 165 -9.95 14.06 23.14
N LYS A 166 -9.97 13.05 22.29
CA LYS A 166 -10.87 12.98 21.12
C LYS A 166 -11.26 11.54 20.83
N ASP A 167 -12.55 11.30 20.74
CA ASP A 167 -13.09 10.03 20.27
C ASP A 167 -12.77 9.79 18.79
N ILE A 168 -12.44 8.55 18.47
CA ILE A 168 -12.25 8.08 17.09
C ILE A 168 -13.63 7.70 16.55
N SER A 169 -14.15 8.46 15.59
CA SER A 169 -15.43 8.17 14.95
C SER A 169 -15.32 6.91 14.09
N LEU A 170 -16.27 5.99 14.24
CA LEU A 170 -16.47 4.84 13.37
C LEU A 170 -17.37 5.16 12.16
N ASN A 171 -18.00 6.34 12.15
CA ASN A 171 -18.73 6.85 11.00
C ASN A 171 -17.74 7.45 10.00
N ILE A 172 -17.44 6.71 8.94
CA ILE A 172 -16.48 7.12 7.92
C ILE A 172 -17.19 7.85 6.80
N GLU A 173 -17.02 9.16 6.74
CA GLU A 173 -17.43 9.95 5.57
C GLU A 173 -16.29 9.99 4.54
N ASN A 174 -16.64 9.91 3.26
CA ASN A 174 -15.66 10.13 2.21
C ASN A 174 -15.28 11.61 2.12
N ASN A 175 -14.22 12.00 2.84
CA ASN A 175 -13.68 13.36 2.84
C ASN A 175 -12.94 13.74 1.55
N TYR A 176 -12.87 12.85 0.56
CA TYR A 176 -12.08 12.99 -0.66
C TYR A 176 -12.93 12.99 -1.94
N LYS A 177 -14.23 13.23 -1.82
CA LYS A 177 -15.17 13.28 -2.96
C LYS A 177 -14.72 14.27 -4.04
N ASP A 178 -14.14 15.39 -3.62
CA ASP A 178 -13.62 16.46 -4.49
C ASP A 178 -12.35 16.05 -5.27
N MET A 179 -11.74 14.92 -4.94
CA MET A 179 -10.54 14.41 -5.61
C MET A 179 -10.85 13.37 -6.69
N CYS A 180 -12.10 12.94 -6.83
CA CYS A 180 -12.51 11.84 -7.70
C CYS A 180 -12.93 12.26 -9.11
N GLU A 181 -12.85 13.55 -9.51
CA GLU A 181 -13.23 14.06 -10.83
C GLU A 181 -12.03 14.24 -11.77
#